data_19289bc97de251fbbfc51f1227af0da9
#
_entry.id   19289bc97de251fbbfc51f1227af0da9
#
_cell.length_a   1.000
_cell.length_b   1.000
_cell.length_c   1.000
_cell.angle_alpha   90.00
_cell.angle_beta   90.00
_cell.angle_gamma   90.00
#
_symmetry.space_group_name_H-M   'P 1'
#
loop_
_entity.id
_entity.type
_entity.pdbx_description
1 polymer ?
#
loop_
_entity_poly.entity_id
_entity_poly.type
_entity_poly.pdbx_seq_one_letter_code
_entity_poly.pdbx_strand_id
1 'polypeptide(L)'
;MKKKKLTFDEFKSSVIEDYKLACTSREASLLGRKEVLTGKAKFGIFGDGKEVAQIAMARTFKHGDFRSGYYRDQTFMMAIGELSLEALFSQLYANTELNEEPASGGRQMNNHFATRSLDTEGEWKNLLKQNNSASDISPTGSQMPRLLGLAQASKFYRNNNNLNHHKFSNNGDEIAYGTIGNASTSEGLFFETINAAGVLQVPMLLSIWDDGWGISVPTKYQTTKGDISEILKGFQRTQKKEGVQIYRVKGWDYSELSSTYLEASRLCRNHHIPVIIHVQEMTQPQGHSTSGSHERYKTESELNWEKDFDCIKKMKEWIIKKD
;
A
#
# COMPACT_ATOMS: atom_id res chain seq x y z
N MET A 1 22.07 -5.74 16.25
CA MET A 1 23.09 -5.58 15.19
C MET A 1 23.05 -4.15 14.67
N LYS A 2 24.19 -3.43 14.64
CA LYS A 2 24.27 -2.12 13.98
C LYS A 2 24.01 -2.33 12.48
N LYS A 3 22.94 -1.74 11.91
CA LYS A 3 22.73 -1.77 10.46
C LYS A 3 23.96 -1.13 9.80
N LYS A 4 24.59 -1.87 8.88
CA LYS A 4 25.64 -1.34 7.99
C LYS A 4 25.06 -0.09 7.29
N LYS A 5 25.68 1.05 7.41
CA LYS A 5 25.31 2.23 6.61
C LYS A 5 25.61 1.91 5.16
N LEU A 6 24.67 2.17 4.27
CA LEU A 6 24.90 2.08 2.83
C LEU A 6 26.02 3.05 2.44
N THR A 7 26.88 2.65 1.53
CA THR A 7 27.76 3.55 0.81
C THR A 7 26.94 4.46 -0.11
N PHE A 8 27.52 5.53 -0.59
CA PHE A 8 26.82 6.42 -1.52
C PHE A 8 26.45 5.70 -2.81
N ASP A 9 27.33 4.84 -3.34
CA ASP A 9 27.07 4.07 -4.55
C ASP A 9 25.98 3.02 -4.36
N GLU A 10 25.97 2.31 -3.20
CA GLU A 10 24.86 1.41 -2.85
C GLU A 10 23.52 2.15 -2.76
N PHE A 11 23.54 3.36 -2.21
CA PHE A 11 22.36 4.21 -2.14
C PHE A 11 21.89 4.66 -3.55
N LYS A 12 22.80 5.18 -4.39
CA LYS A 12 22.48 5.54 -5.79
C LYS A 12 21.88 4.36 -6.54
N SER A 13 22.51 3.19 -6.46
CA SER A 13 22.00 1.97 -7.11
C SER A 13 20.60 1.64 -6.66
N SER A 14 20.31 1.70 -5.35
CA SER A 14 18.97 1.40 -4.84
C SER A 14 17.91 2.40 -5.32
N VAL A 15 18.27 3.70 -5.44
CA VAL A 15 17.37 4.74 -5.96
C VAL A 15 17.06 4.51 -7.44
N ILE A 16 18.06 4.13 -8.23
CA ILE A 16 17.86 3.82 -9.66
C ILE A 16 17.00 2.57 -9.85
N GLU A 17 17.18 1.55 -9.01
CA GLU A 17 16.30 0.36 -9.00
C GLU A 17 14.86 0.73 -8.66
N ASP A 18 14.64 1.57 -7.65
CA ASP A 18 13.31 2.09 -7.30
C ASP A 18 12.66 2.84 -8.46
N TYR A 19 13.43 3.70 -9.13
CA TYR A 19 12.96 4.44 -10.29
C TYR A 19 12.59 3.51 -11.47
N LYS A 20 13.43 2.51 -11.76
CA LYS A 20 13.14 1.51 -12.80
C LYS A 20 11.86 0.73 -12.47
N LEU A 21 11.69 0.31 -11.22
CA LEU A 21 10.49 -0.38 -10.79
C LEU A 21 9.24 0.49 -10.92
N ALA A 22 9.32 1.77 -10.54
CA ALA A 22 8.23 2.71 -10.71
C ALA A 22 7.81 2.84 -12.19
N CYS A 23 8.80 3.01 -13.08
CA CYS A 23 8.56 3.04 -14.53
C CYS A 23 7.94 1.73 -15.04
N THR A 24 8.46 0.58 -14.61
CA THR A 24 7.94 -0.74 -15.01
C THR A 24 6.47 -0.90 -14.59
N SER A 25 6.12 -0.54 -13.37
CA SER A 25 4.75 -0.62 -12.88
C SER A 25 3.81 0.33 -13.64
N ARG A 26 4.28 1.55 -13.96
CA ARG A 26 3.53 2.50 -14.78
C ARG A 26 3.27 1.97 -16.18
N GLU A 27 4.29 1.47 -16.87
CA GLU A 27 4.14 0.90 -18.20
C GLU A 27 3.21 -0.32 -18.21
N ALA A 28 3.26 -1.15 -17.17
CA ALA A 28 2.30 -2.25 -16.99
C ALA A 28 0.85 -1.75 -16.87
N SER A 29 0.62 -0.65 -16.13
CA SER A 29 -0.70 -0.02 -16.02
C SER A 29 -1.19 0.51 -17.38
N LEU A 30 -0.34 1.20 -18.12
CA LEU A 30 -0.66 1.72 -19.45
C LEU A 30 -0.99 0.61 -20.44
N LEU A 31 -0.17 -0.44 -20.46
CA LEU A 31 -0.39 -1.60 -21.32
C LEU A 31 -1.67 -2.34 -20.93
N GLY A 32 -1.87 -2.61 -19.64
CA GLY A 32 -3.07 -3.28 -19.14
C GLY A 32 -4.36 -2.50 -19.49
N ARG A 33 -4.35 -1.18 -19.35
CA ARG A 33 -5.45 -0.33 -19.80
C ARG A 33 -5.71 -0.47 -21.31
N LYS A 34 -4.64 -0.45 -22.13
CA LYS A 34 -4.75 -0.65 -23.58
C LYS A 34 -5.37 -2.00 -23.93
N GLU A 35 -4.98 -3.08 -23.26
CA GLU A 35 -5.53 -4.43 -23.48
C GLU A 35 -7.04 -4.49 -23.18
N VAL A 36 -7.52 -3.77 -22.17
CA VAL A 36 -8.96 -3.65 -21.87
C VAL A 36 -9.67 -2.81 -22.94
N LEU A 37 -9.15 -1.64 -23.29
CA LEU A 37 -9.77 -0.74 -24.28
C LEU A 37 -9.82 -1.35 -25.68
N THR A 38 -8.91 -2.26 -26.01
CA THR A 38 -8.91 -3.02 -27.28
C THR A 38 -9.74 -4.32 -27.20
N GLY A 39 -10.40 -4.59 -26.07
CA GLY A 39 -11.31 -5.73 -25.91
C GLY A 39 -10.65 -7.07 -25.60
N LYS A 40 -9.33 -7.11 -25.43
CA LYS A 40 -8.59 -8.33 -25.08
C LYS A 40 -8.77 -8.75 -23.62
N ALA A 41 -8.97 -7.78 -22.73
CA ALA A 41 -9.38 -8.01 -21.35
C ALA A 41 -10.70 -7.31 -21.06
N LYS A 42 -11.42 -7.71 -19.99
CA LYS A 42 -12.80 -7.24 -19.76
C LYS A 42 -12.89 -6.00 -18.88
N PHE A 43 -12.00 -5.88 -17.92
CA PHE A 43 -11.96 -4.78 -16.96
C PHE A 43 -10.54 -4.57 -16.46
N GLY A 44 -10.19 -3.32 -16.15
CA GLY A 44 -8.89 -2.98 -15.57
C GLY A 44 -8.99 -1.87 -14.56
N ILE A 45 -8.33 -2.07 -13.43
CA ILE A 45 -8.07 -1.08 -12.40
C ILE A 45 -6.60 -1.18 -12.03
N PHE A 46 -5.88 -0.06 -12.01
CA PHE A 46 -4.43 -0.05 -11.87
C PHE A 46 -3.98 0.95 -10.80
N GLY A 47 -2.74 0.80 -10.35
CA GLY A 47 -2.14 1.60 -9.29
C GLY A 47 -1.31 2.79 -9.77
N ASP A 48 -1.49 3.24 -11.02
CA ASP A 48 -0.76 4.37 -11.58
C ASP A 48 -0.95 5.66 -10.77
N GLY A 49 0.15 6.41 -10.62
CA GLY A 49 0.22 7.62 -9.79
C GLY A 49 0.55 7.37 -8.32
N LYS A 50 0.72 6.11 -7.89
CA LYS A 50 1.01 5.72 -6.50
C LYS A 50 2.34 4.99 -6.36
N GLU A 51 3.11 4.86 -7.44
CA GLU A 51 4.29 4.00 -7.53
C GLU A 51 5.36 4.36 -6.49
N VAL A 52 5.72 5.62 -6.40
CA VAL A 52 6.83 6.07 -5.55
C VAL A 52 6.51 5.90 -4.06
N ALA A 53 5.27 6.19 -3.65
CA ALA A 53 4.84 6.00 -2.27
C ALA A 53 4.79 4.50 -1.89
N GLN A 54 4.35 3.65 -2.80
CA GLN A 54 4.32 2.20 -2.60
C GLN A 54 5.72 1.59 -2.49
N ILE A 55 6.68 2.06 -3.28
CA ILE A 55 8.08 1.65 -3.17
C ILE A 55 8.65 2.08 -1.82
N ALA A 56 8.43 3.32 -1.38
CA ALA A 56 8.90 3.80 -0.09
C ALA A 56 8.34 2.97 1.08
N MET A 57 7.06 2.59 1.00
CA MET A 57 6.42 1.67 1.97
C MET A 57 7.08 0.29 1.93
N ALA A 58 7.27 -0.29 0.73
CA ALA A 58 7.84 -1.62 0.54
C ALA A 58 9.28 -1.74 1.07
N ARG A 59 10.09 -0.68 1.01
CA ARG A 59 11.44 -0.65 1.57
C ARG A 59 11.49 -0.87 3.10
N THR A 60 10.38 -0.74 3.79
CA THR A 60 10.28 -0.96 5.24
C THR A 60 9.63 -2.30 5.61
N PHE A 61 9.03 -2.97 4.63
CA PHE A 61 8.43 -4.29 4.77
C PHE A 61 9.50 -5.38 4.95
N LYS A 62 9.25 -6.36 5.78
CA LYS A 62 10.18 -7.46 6.07
C LYS A 62 9.47 -8.79 5.98
N HIS A 63 10.23 -9.87 5.77
CA HIS A 63 9.70 -11.21 5.96
C HIS A 63 9.04 -11.33 7.35
N GLY A 64 7.89 -11.98 7.39
CA GLY A 64 7.05 -12.08 8.59
C GLY A 64 5.97 -10.99 8.69
N ASP A 65 6.20 -9.80 8.14
CA ASP A 65 5.16 -8.77 8.08
C ASP A 65 3.98 -9.22 7.22
N PHE A 66 2.80 -8.66 7.49
CA PHE A 66 1.58 -8.93 6.73
C PHE A 66 1.06 -7.67 6.05
N ARG A 67 0.67 -7.80 4.79
CA ARG A 67 -0.14 -6.81 4.10
C ARG A 67 -1.63 -7.18 4.16
N SER A 68 -2.49 -6.20 4.46
CA SER A 68 -3.92 -6.21 4.25
C SER A 68 -4.29 -4.96 3.46
N GLY A 69 -4.23 -5.03 2.15
CA GLY A 69 -4.35 -3.91 1.24
C GLY A 69 -5.53 -4.02 0.28
N TYR A 70 -5.44 -3.31 -0.84
CA TYR A 70 -6.47 -3.26 -1.86
C TYR A 70 -5.89 -3.17 -3.28
N TYR A 71 -6.76 -3.12 -4.27
CA TYR A 71 -6.48 -3.29 -5.69
C TYR A 71 -5.56 -2.25 -6.36
N ARG A 72 -5.01 -1.27 -5.67
CA ARG A 72 -4.01 -0.35 -6.27
C ARG A 72 -2.57 -0.65 -5.87
N ASP A 73 -2.33 -1.68 -5.08
CA ASP A 73 -1.02 -1.98 -4.49
C ASP A 73 -0.07 -2.76 -5.42
N GLN A 74 -0.27 -2.73 -6.72
CA GLN A 74 0.55 -3.49 -7.67
C GLN A 74 2.05 -3.19 -7.54
N THR A 75 2.43 -1.91 -7.42
CA THR A 75 3.83 -1.52 -7.29
C THR A 75 4.43 -2.01 -5.97
N PHE A 76 3.65 -1.95 -4.88
CA PHE A 76 4.07 -2.52 -3.60
C PHE A 76 4.33 -4.03 -3.72
N MET A 77 3.43 -4.79 -4.33
CA MET A 77 3.58 -6.22 -4.52
C MET A 77 4.76 -6.58 -5.42
N MET A 78 5.02 -5.80 -6.47
CA MET A 78 6.23 -5.93 -7.29
C MET A 78 7.49 -5.63 -6.46
N ALA A 79 7.48 -4.58 -5.65
CA ALA A 79 8.62 -4.14 -4.85
C ALA A 79 9.04 -5.14 -3.77
N ILE A 80 8.09 -5.89 -3.21
CA ILE A 80 8.38 -6.96 -2.25
C ILE A 80 8.65 -8.31 -2.93
N GLY A 81 8.59 -8.39 -4.27
CA GLY A 81 8.89 -9.59 -5.04
C GLY A 81 7.76 -10.62 -5.14
N GLU A 82 6.53 -10.26 -4.77
CA GLU A 82 5.37 -11.16 -4.76
C GLU A 82 4.46 -10.99 -6.00
N LEU A 83 4.85 -10.16 -6.97
CA LEU A 83 4.13 -9.95 -8.22
C LEU A 83 5.11 -9.76 -9.37
N SER A 84 5.11 -10.66 -10.34
CA SER A 84 5.77 -10.49 -11.63
C SER A 84 4.85 -9.82 -12.66
N LEU A 85 5.41 -9.35 -13.78
CA LEU A 85 4.61 -8.84 -14.90
C LEU A 85 3.73 -9.93 -15.49
N GLU A 86 4.27 -11.15 -15.62
CA GLU A 86 3.56 -12.30 -16.13
C GLU A 86 2.33 -12.62 -15.27
N ALA A 87 2.48 -12.66 -13.94
CA ALA A 87 1.39 -12.90 -13.02
C ALA A 87 0.33 -11.78 -13.05
N LEU A 88 0.76 -10.51 -13.18
CA LEU A 88 -0.15 -9.37 -13.33
C LEU A 88 -1.02 -9.50 -14.58
N PHE A 89 -0.43 -9.82 -15.73
CA PHE A 89 -1.17 -9.99 -16.97
C PHE A 89 -1.96 -11.29 -17.01
N SER A 90 -1.46 -12.37 -16.42
CA SER A 90 -2.21 -13.62 -16.24
C SER A 90 -3.50 -13.36 -15.45
N GLN A 91 -3.45 -12.55 -14.38
CA GLN A 91 -4.65 -12.17 -13.65
C GLN A 91 -5.59 -11.28 -14.49
N LEU A 92 -5.04 -10.32 -15.25
CA LEU A 92 -5.82 -9.45 -16.13
C LEU A 92 -6.61 -10.24 -17.17
N TYR A 93 -6.04 -11.33 -17.69
CA TYR A 93 -6.67 -12.22 -18.67
C TYR A 93 -7.47 -13.37 -18.03
N ALA A 94 -7.58 -13.40 -16.71
CA ALA A 94 -8.26 -14.45 -15.95
C ALA A 94 -7.70 -15.87 -16.26
N ASN A 95 -6.36 -15.98 -16.32
CA ASN A 95 -5.70 -17.26 -16.51
C ASN A 95 -5.97 -18.18 -15.31
N THR A 96 -6.38 -19.41 -15.57
CA THR A 96 -6.76 -20.37 -14.51
C THR A 96 -5.59 -21.22 -14.01
N GLU A 97 -4.43 -21.14 -14.66
CA GLU A 97 -3.24 -21.89 -14.28
C GLU A 97 -2.58 -21.25 -13.04
N LEU A 98 -2.56 -22.00 -11.93
CA LEU A 98 -2.03 -21.51 -10.65
C LEU A 98 -0.54 -21.20 -10.64
N ASN A 99 0.23 -21.78 -11.57
CA ASN A 99 1.64 -21.45 -11.73
C ASN A 99 1.84 -20.08 -12.41
N GLU A 100 0.86 -19.63 -13.19
CA GLU A 100 0.89 -18.37 -13.91
C GLU A 100 0.16 -17.25 -13.17
N GLU A 101 -0.96 -17.58 -12.50
CA GLU A 101 -1.74 -16.67 -11.65
C GLU A 101 -1.89 -17.28 -10.24
N PRO A 102 -0.86 -17.15 -9.39
CA PRO A 102 -0.80 -17.84 -8.10
C PRO A 102 -1.76 -17.27 -7.05
N ALA A 103 -2.23 -16.03 -7.21
CA ALA A 103 -3.08 -15.39 -6.21
C ALA A 103 -4.49 -15.99 -6.16
N SER A 104 -5.10 -16.26 -7.32
CA SER A 104 -6.50 -16.69 -7.37
C SER A 104 -6.83 -17.78 -8.41
N GLY A 105 -5.93 -18.05 -9.35
CA GLY A 105 -6.23 -18.93 -10.49
C GLY A 105 -7.38 -18.38 -11.34
N GLY A 106 -7.32 -17.10 -11.67
CA GLY A 106 -8.29 -16.41 -12.52
C GLY A 106 -9.65 -16.12 -11.88
N ARG A 107 -9.80 -16.31 -10.55
CA ARG A 107 -11.09 -16.11 -9.85
C ARG A 107 -11.33 -14.71 -9.34
N GLN A 108 -10.26 -13.90 -9.21
CA GLN A 108 -10.33 -12.51 -8.80
C GLN A 108 -10.20 -11.57 -10.01
N MET A 109 -10.69 -10.34 -9.88
CA MET A 109 -10.37 -9.27 -10.82
C MET A 109 -8.86 -8.98 -10.80
N ASN A 110 -8.36 -8.29 -11.84
CA ASN A 110 -6.98 -7.84 -11.84
C ASN A 110 -6.67 -6.99 -10.59
N ASN A 111 -5.42 -7.02 -10.18
CA ASN A 111 -4.89 -6.31 -9.01
C ASN A 111 -5.52 -6.73 -7.66
N HIS A 112 -5.96 -7.99 -7.55
CA HIS A 112 -6.32 -8.60 -6.27
C HIS A 112 -5.25 -9.62 -5.91
N PHE A 113 -4.47 -9.32 -4.91
CA PHE A 113 -3.25 -10.04 -4.55
C PHE A 113 -3.45 -10.92 -3.32
N ALA A 114 -2.69 -12.00 -3.25
CA ALA A 114 -2.61 -12.88 -2.10
C ALA A 114 -1.28 -13.63 -2.13
N THR A 115 -0.75 -13.99 -0.97
CA THR A 115 0.29 -15.02 -0.83
C THR A 115 -0.27 -16.24 -0.12
N ARG A 116 0.27 -17.43 -0.44
CA ARG A 116 -0.22 -18.66 0.17
C ARG A 116 0.45 -18.90 1.51
N SER A 117 -0.37 -19.06 2.56
CA SER A 117 0.07 -19.39 3.92
C SER A 117 0.23 -20.89 4.16
N LEU A 118 -0.40 -21.71 3.31
CA LEU A 118 -0.32 -23.18 3.34
C LEU A 118 0.49 -23.68 2.14
N ASP A 119 1.12 -24.84 2.30
CA ASP A 119 1.75 -25.58 1.22
C ASP A 119 0.73 -26.47 0.46
N THR A 120 1.22 -27.31 -0.43
CA THR A 120 0.39 -28.23 -1.25
C THR A 120 -0.26 -29.34 -0.45
N GLU A 121 0.31 -29.68 0.69
CA GLU A 121 -0.18 -30.68 1.65
C GLU A 121 -1.19 -30.09 2.64
N GLY A 122 -1.41 -28.75 2.62
CA GLY A 122 -2.31 -28.05 3.53
C GLY A 122 -1.65 -27.68 4.87
N GLU A 123 -0.35 -27.84 4.99
CA GLU A 123 0.41 -27.51 6.19
C GLU A 123 0.85 -26.04 6.19
N TRP A 124 0.96 -25.46 7.39
CA TRP A 124 1.41 -24.08 7.54
C TRP A 124 2.87 -23.92 7.11
N LYS A 125 3.09 -23.04 6.14
CA LYS A 125 4.44 -22.54 5.81
C LYS A 125 5.04 -21.79 6.98
N ASN A 126 6.36 -21.57 6.94
CA ASN A 126 7.01 -20.66 7.87
C ASN A 126 6.80 -19.22 7.40
N LEU A 127 5.79 -18.55 7.96
CA LEU A 127 5.39 -17.20 7.58
C LEU A 127 6.47 -16.14 7.92
N LEU A 128 7.42 -16.46 8.79
CA LEU A 128 8.58 -15.60 9.10
C LEU A 128 9.64 -15.57 7.99
N LYS A 129 9.57 -16.50 7.03
CA LYS A 129 10.55 -16.62 5.93
C LYS A 129 10.00 -16.15 4.59
N GLN A 130 8.82 -15.57 4.57
CA GLN A 130 8.18 -15.06 3.36
C GLN A 130 7.56 -13.68 3.60
N ASN A 131 7.26 -12.99 2.52
CA ASN A 131 6.40 -11.82 2.53
C ASN A 131 4.95 -12.30 2.55
N ASN A 132 4.13 -11.74 3.45
CA ASN A 132 2.76 -12.21 3.60
C ASN A 132 1.77 -11.15 3.12
N SER A 133 0.87 -11.52 2.23
CA SER A 133 -0.26 -10.70 1.84
C SER A 133 -1.55 -11.49 2.04
N ALA A 134 -2.42 -10.98 2.89
CA ALA A 134 -3.77 -11.50 2.98
C ALA A 134 -4.50 -11.27 1.64
N SER A 135 -5.39 -12.19 1.26
CA SER A 135 -6.13 -12.09 0.01
C SER A 135 -6.91 -10.78 -0.07
N ASP A 136 -6.73 -10.03 -1.14
CA ASP A 136 -7.51 -8.82 -1.36
C ASP A 136 -8.98 -9.14 -1.56
N ILE A 137 -9.83 -8.20 -1.17
CA ILE A 137 -11.29 -8.30 -1.29
C ILE A 137 -11.81 -7.04 -1.97
N SER A 138 -12.80 -7.21 -2.85
CA SER A 138 -13.37 -6.11 -3.63
C SER A 138 -14.20 -5.09 -2.82
N PRO A 139 -14.95 -5.49 -1.78
CA PRO A 139 -15.72 -4.53 -0.99
C PRO A 139 -14.82 -3.47 -0.34
N THR A 140 -15.13 -2.22 -0.62
CA THR A 140 -14.38 -1.05 -0.19
C THR A 140 -14.28 -0.96 1.34
N GLY A 141 -13.07 -0.78 1.87
CA GLY A 141 -12.83 -0.67 3.31
C GLY A 141 -12.81 -1.99 4.09
N SER A 142 -13.25 -3.10 3.48
CA SER A 142 -13.38 -4.39 4.19
C SER A 142 -12.05 -5.02 4.64
N GLN A 143 -10.92 -4.57 4.11
CA GLN A 143 -9.59 -4.99 4.57
C GLN A 143 -9.22 -4.42 5.95
N MET A 144 -9.92 -3.40 6.43
CA MET A 144 -9.57 -2.67 7.64
C MET A 144 -9.68 -3.51 8.93
N PRO A 145 -10.79 -4.24 9.21
CA PRO A 145 -10.87 -5.10 10.39
C PRO A 145 -9.83 -6.22 10.38
N ARG A 146 -9.52 -6.80 9.21
CA ARG A 146 -8.49 -7.82 9.08
C ARG A 146 -7.10 -7.26 9.37
N LEU A 147 -6.80 -6.04 8.88
CA LEU A 147 -5.57 -5.33 9.20
C LEU A 147 -5.37 -5.21 10.72
N LEU A 148 -6.42 -4.80 11.42
CA LEU A 148 -6.43 -4.71 12.88
C LEU A 148 -6.16 -6.07 13.54
N GLY A 149 -6.83 -7.13 13.06
CA GLY A 149 -6.66 -8.49 13.58
C GLY A 149 -5.24 -9.01 13.43
N LEU A 150 -4.61 -8.77 12.27
CA LEU A 150 -3.20 -9.14 12.01
C LEU A 150 -2.25 -8.39 12.96
N ALA A 151 -2.48 -7.09 13.17
CA ALA A 151 -1.69 -6.30 14.12
C ALA A 151 -1.91 -6.78 15.57
N GLN A 152 -3.14 -7.12 15.93
CA GLN A 152 -3.46 -7.66 17.25
C GLN A 152 -2.78 -9.02 17.51
N ALA A 153 -2.67 -9.86 16.48
CA ALA A 153 -1.94 -11.13 16.61
C ALA A 153 -0.46 -10.91 16.99
N SER A 154 0.25 -9.96 16.35
CA SER A 154 1.62 -9.60 16.74
C SER A 154 1.71 -9.17 18.21
N LYS A 155 0.75 -8.36 18.67
CA LYS A 155 0.70 -7.96 20.08
C LYS A 155 0.47 -9.15 21.02
N PHE A 156 -0.38 -10.09 20.65
CA PHE A 156 -0.59 -11.32 21.43
C PHE A 156 0.69 -12.13 21.57
N TYR A 157 1.42 -12.32 20.46
CA TYR A 157 2.70 -13.03 20.48
C TYR A 157 3.75 -12.31 21.35
N ARG A 158 3.81 -10.98 21.32
CA ARG A 158 4.73 -10.20 22.16
C ARG A 158 4.44 -10.35 23.65
N ASN A 159 3.18 -10.43 24.01
CA ASN A 159 2.74 -10.45 25.41
C ASN A 159 2.55 -11.85 25.99
N ASN A 160 2.75 -12.90 25.21
CA ASN A 160 2.50 -14.27 25.67
C ASN A 160 3.62 -15.25 25.22
N ASN A 161 4.60 -15.43 26.10
CA ASN A 161 5.75 -16.30 25.87
C ASN A 161 5.40 -17.79 25.80
N ASN A 162 4.18 -18.21 26.18
CA ASN A 162 3.75 -19.60 26.12
C ASN A 162 3.19 -20.01 24.75
N LEU A 163 3.00 -19.07 23.82
CA LEU A 163 2.55 -19.40 22.48
C LEU A 163 3.66 -20.02 21.66
N ASN A 164 3.35 -21.14 21.01
CA ASN A 164 4.24 -21.72 20.00
C ASN A 164 4.16 -20.86 18.74
N HIS A 165 5.19 -20.05 18.49
CA HIS A 165 5.16 -18.99 17.49
C HIS A 165 6.23 -19.11 16.40
N HIS A 166 7.08 -20.14 16.45
CA HIS A 166 8.26 -20.28 15.58
C HIS A 166 7.99 -20.32 14.05
N LYS A 167 6.75 -20.53 13.62
CA LYS A 167 6.32 -20.39 12.21
C LYS A 167 5.57 -19.08 11.93
N PHE A 168 5.04 -18.41 12.95
CA PHE A 168 4.04 -17.35 12.80
C PHE A 168 4.52 -15.98 13.26
N SER A 169 5.35 -15.93 14.29
CA SER A 169 5.82 -14.65 14.84
C SER A 169 7.20 -14.78 15.47
N ASN A 170 8.00 -13.73 15.31
CA ASN A 170 9.25 -13.51 16.02
C ASN A 170 9.00 -12.59 17.22
N ASN A 171 8.37 -13.11 18.27
CA ASN A 171 8.00 -12.36 19.49
C ASN A 171 7.21 -11.08 19.22
N GLY A 172 6.33 -11.07 18.22
CA GLY A 172 5.52 -9.90 17.88
C GLY A 172 6.32 -8.74 17.28
N ASP A 173 7.39 -9.02 16.54
CA ASP A 173 8.16 -7.99 15.82
C ASP A 173 7.51 -7.58 14.49
N GLU A 174 6.49 -8.31 14.05
CA GLU A 174 5.82 -8.11 12.77
C GLU A 174 4.88 -6.91 12.82
N ILE A 175 4.85 -6.15 11.71
CA ILE A 175 3.90 -5.08 11.46
C ILE A 175 2.81 -5.59 10.52
N ALA A 176 1.56 -5.19 10.77
CA ALA A 176 0.50 -5.28 9.77
C ALA A 176 0.44 -3.98 8.95
N TYR A 177 0.78 -4.08 7.68
CA TYR A 177 0.74 -2.98 6.72
C TYR A 177 -0.62 -2.95 6.02
N GLY A 178 -1.27 -1.80 6.05
CA GLY A 178 -2.53 -1.56 5.39
C GLY A 178 -2.49 -0.45 4.37
N THR A 179 -3.37 -0.54 3.39
CA THR A 179 -3.57 0.51 2.38
C THR A 179 -5.05 0.75 2.16
N ILE A 180 -5.42 2.00 1.91
CA ILE A 180 -6.80 2.40 1.62
C ILE A 180 -6.80 3.67 0.77
N GLY A 181 -7.74 3.78 -0.16
CA GLY A 181 -7.97 5.03 -0.91
C GLY A 181 -8.72 6.07 -0.09
N ASN A 182 -8.53 7.35 -0.39
CA ASN A 182 -9.17 8.46 0.30
C ASN A 182 -10.71 8.33 0.37
N ALA A 183 -11.37 7.98 -0.72
CA ALA A 183 -12.82 7.82 -0.72
C ALA A 183 -13.30 6.71 0.23
N SER A 184 -12.55 5.62 0.30
CA SER A 184 -12.85 4.48 1.17
C SER A 184 -12.72 4.79 2.66
N THR A 185 -12.06 5.89 3.03
CA THR A 185 -12.01 6.34 4.44
C THR A 185 -13.37 6.84 4.94
N SER A 186 -14.36 7.02 4.07
CA SER A 186 -15.74 7.34 4.43
C SER A 186 -16.56 6.13 4.91
N GLU A 187 -16.02 4.90 4.75
CA GLU A 187 -16.66 3.69 5.27
C GLU A 187 -16.58 3.61 6.80
N GLY A 188 -17.63 3.11 7.45
CA GLY A 188 -17.68 2.96 8.91
C GLY A 188 -16.53 2.14 9.46
N LEU A 189 -16.18 1.04 8.77
CA LEU A 189 -15.07 0.15 9.11
C LEU A 189 -13.71 0.85 9.25
N PHE A 190 -13.50 1.95 8.52
CA PHE A 190 -12.27 2.76 8.67
C PHE A 190 -12.20 3.37 10.07
N PHE A 191 -13.22 4.10 10.51
CA PHE A 191 -13.22 4.77 11.82
C PHE A 191 -13.22 3.77 12.97
N GLU A 192 -13.98 2.69 12.87
CA GLU A 192 -13.97 1.59 13.86
C GLU A 192 -12.58 1.01 14.02
N THR A 193 -11.88 0.72 12.93
CA THR A 193 -10.50 0.20 12.94
C THR A 193 -9.53 1.20 13.57
N ILE A 194 -9.62 2.49 13.23
CA ILE A 194 -8.73 3.52 13.80
C ILE A 194 -8.95 3.66 15.29
N ASN A 195 -10.22 3.71 15.73
CA ASN A 195 -10.55 3.76 17.14
C ASN A 195 -9.99 2.53 17.89
N ALA A 196 -10.25 1.34 17.38
CA ALA A 196 -9.77 0.11 18.00
C ALA A 196 -8.23 0.02 18.02
N ALA A 197 -7.54 0.42 16.95
CA ALA A 197 -6.08 0.45 16.92
C ALA A 197 -5.51 1.42 17.98
N GLY A 198 -6.13 2.59 18.14
CA GLY A 198 -5.76 3.58 19.15
C GLY A 198 -5.95 3.07 20.59
N VAL A 199 -7.02 2.32 20.85
CA VAL A 199 -7.29 1.69 22.16
C VAL A 199 -6.34 0.52 22.41
N LEU A 200 -6.17 -0.34 21.42
CA LEU A 200 -5.42 -1.59 21.56
C LEU A 200 -3.90 -1.37 21.49
N GLN A 201 -3.41 -0.26 20.96
CA GLN A 201 -1.97 0.02 20.75
C GLN A 201 -1.27 -1.18 20.09
N VAL A 202 -1.56 -1.37 18.81
CA VAL A 202 -1.11 -2.53 18.00
C VAL A 202 -0.16 -2.09 16.88
N PRO A 203 0.75 -2.96 16.40
CA PRO A 203 1.70 -2.62 15.34
C PRO A 203 1.02 -2.59 13.96
N MET A 204 0.14 -1.62 13.77
CA MET A 204 -0.58 -1.33 12.53
C MET A 204 0.02 -0.10 11.84
N LEU A 205 0.45 -0.23 10.60
CA LEU A 205 0.87 0.87 9.76
C LEU A 205 -0.09 0.98 8.57
N LEU A 206 -0.89 2.03 8.55
CA LEU A 206 -1.89 2.27 7.52
C LEU A 206 -1.47 3.43 6.61
N SER A 207 -1.44 3.22 5.31
CA SER A 207 -1.25 4.26 4.30
C SER A 207 -2.58 4.63 3.65
N ILE A 208 -2.89 5.92 3.61
CA ILE A 208 -4.05 6.46 2.90
C ILE A 208 -3.54 7.09 1.61
N TRP A 209 -3.96 6.53 0.46
CA TRP A 209 -3.63 7.05 -0.86
C TRP A 209 -4.65 8.10 -1.27
N ASP A 210 -4.28 9.39 -1.17
CA ASP A 210 -5.19 10.50 -1.41
C ASP A 210 -4.84 11.25 -2.71
N ASP A 211 -5.64 11.00 -3.74
CA ASP A 211 -5.60 11.71 -5.02
C ASP A 211 -6.72 12.76 -5.16
N GLY A 212 -7.44 13.03 -4.07
CA GLY A 212 -8.49 14.05 -4.02
C GLY A 212 -9.83 13.63 -4.62
N TRP A 213 -9.96 12.38 -5.10
CA TRP A 213 -11.14 11.92 -5.83
C TRP A 213 -11.59 10.52 -5.38
N GLY A 214 -12.90 10.29 -5.43
CA GLY A 214 -13.51 8.96 -5.35
C GLY A 214 -14.30 8.69 -6.61
N ILE A 215 -13.71 8.02 -7.60
CA ILE A 215 -14.19 7.92 -8.97
C ILE A 215 -14.34 9.32 -9.57
N SER A 216 -15.55 9.89 -9.59
CA SER A 216 -15.88 11.22 -10.12
C SER A 216 -16.30 12.22 -9.04
N VAL A 217 -16.20 11.85 -7.76
CA VAL A 217 -16.62 12.69 -6.63
C VAL A 217 -15.38 13.25 -5.92
N PRO A 218 -15.18 14.58 -5.90
CA PRO A 218 -14.05 15.19 -5.19
C PRO A 218 -14.21 15.08 -3.68
N THR A 219 -13.07 15.02 -2.96
CA THR A 219 -12.97 14.82 -1.51
C THR A 219 -13.88 15.76 -0.71
N LYS A 220 -14.07 16.99 -1.15
CA LYS A 220 -14.94 17.97 -0.45
C LYS A 220 -16.39 17.51 -0.28
N TYR A 221 -16.88 16.56 -1.08
CA TYR A 221 -18.23 15.99 -0.97
C TYR A 221 -18.24 14.62 -0.27
N GLN A 222 -17.08 14.09 0.09
CA GLN A 222 -16.93 12.78 0.75
C GLN A 222 -16.44 12.91 2.19
N THR A 223 -15.56 13.87 2.44
CA THR A 223 -14.84 14.00 3.70
C THR A 223 -15.16 15.33 4.36
N THR A 224 -15.71 15.31 5.56
CA THR A 224 -15.90 16.50 6.39
C THR A 224 -14.59 17.29 6.50
N LYS A 225 -14.66 18.62 6.33
CA LYS A 225 -13.50 19.54 6.25
C LYS A 225 -12.62 19.34 5.00
N GLY A 226 -12.91 18.40 4.11
CA GLY A 226 -12.14 18.15 2.91
C GLY A 226 -10.71 17.62 3.15
N ASP A 227 -10.37 17.18 4.37
CA ASP A 227 -9.05 16.70 4.74
C ASP A 227 -9.14 15.58 5.80
N ILE A 228 -8.67 14.41 5.45
CA ILE A 228 -8.74 13.21 6.31
C ILE A 228 -7.90 13.38 7.57
N SER A 229 -6.71 13.97 7.48
CA SER A 229 -5.88 14.22 8.68
C SER A 229 -6.54 15.19 9.65
N GLU A 230 -7.31 16.17 9.15
CA GLU A 230 -8.04 17.11 9.99
C GLU A 230 -9.16 16.43 10.79
N ILE A 231 -9.88 15.49 10.20
CA ILE A 231 -10.92 14.75 10.92
C ILE A 231 -10.34 13.72 11.89
N LEU A 232 -9.12 13.24 11.63
CA LEU A 232 -8.44 12.28 12.49
C LEU A 232 -7.67 12.90 13.66
N LYS A 233 -7.61 14.23 13.80
CA LYS A 233 -6.91 14.90 14.91
C LYS A 233 -7.33 14.43 16.29
N GLY A 234 -8.59 14.04 16.47
CA GLY A 234 -9.09 13.50 17.74
C GLY A 234 -8.48 12.15 18.14
N PHE A 235 -7.96 11.40 17.18
CA PHE A 235 -7.30 10.11 17.39
C PHE A 235 -5.78 10.24 17.56
N GLN A 236 -5.22 11.42 17.27
CA GLN A 236 -3.77 11.65 17.36
C GLN A 236 -3.28 11.45 18.80
N ARG A 237 -2.25 10.63 18.95
CA ARG A 237 -1.57 10.49 20.25
C ARG A 237 -0.95 11.81 20.72
N THR A 238 -0.83 11.97 22.02
CA THR A 238 -0.18 13.10 22.66
C THR A 238 0.88 12.60 23.64
N GLN A 239 1.63 13.51 24.27
CA GLN A 239 2.56 13.15 25.33
C GLN A 239 1.87 12.52 26.56
N LYS A 240 0.56 12.79 26.76
CA LYS A 240 -0.20 12.36 27.94
C LYS A 240 -1.23 11.27 27.66
N LYS A 241 -1.59 11.04 26.39
CA LYS A 241 -2.66 10.10 26.02
C LYS A 241 -2.21 9.24 24.83
N GLU A 242 -2.50 7.96 24.92
CA GLU A 242 -2.38 7.03 23.81
C GLU A 242 -3.30 7.41 22.66
N GLY A 243 -3.03 6.88 21.49
CA GLY A 243 -3.75 7.12 20.26
C GLY A 243 -2.93 6.63 19.07
N VAL A 244 -3.24 7.10 17.89
CA VAL A 244 -2.49 6.77 16.66
C VAL A 244 -1.48 7.87 16.34
N GLN A 245 -0.32 7.51 15.81
CA GLN A 245 0.61 8.49 15.26
C GLN A 245 0.20 8.81 13.83
N ILE A 246 0.03 10.08 13.50
CA ILE A 246 -0.38 10.50 12.15
C ILE A 246 0.75 11.30 11.52
N TYR A 247 1.12 10.92 10.29
CA TYR A 247 2.03 11.64 9.42
C TYR A 247 1.29 12.13 8.19
N ARG A 248 1.73 13.25 7.63
CA ARG A 248 1.28 13.80 6.35
C ARG A 248 2.49 13.91 5.45
N VAL A 249 2.38 13.45 4.22
CA VAL A 249 3.49 13.47 3.25
C VAL A 249 2.93 13.60 1.83
N LYS A 250 3.71 14.24 0.95
CA LYS A 250 3.33 14.40 -0.45
C LYS A 250 3.69 13.14 -1.26
N GLY A 251 2.73 12.66 -2.07
CA GLY A 251 2.89 11.42 -2.83
C GLY A 251 3.97 11.47 -3.93
N TRP A 252 4.42 12.66 -4.30
CA TRP A 252 5.46 12.87 -5.29
C TRP A 252 6.86 13.16 -4.69
N ASP A 253 6.99 13.33 -3.37
CA ASP A 253 8.29 13.57 -2.72
C ASP A 253 8.92 12.26 -2.24
N TYR A 254 9.76 11.67 -3.10
CA TYR A 254 10.46 10.41 -2.80
C TYR A 254 11.31 10.48 -1.52
N SER A 255 11.98 11.59 -1.27
CA SER A 255 12.86 11.74 -0.10
C SER A 255 12.06 11.81 1.21
N GLU A 256 10.99 12.60 1.23
CA GLU A 256 10.09 12.73 2.38
C GLU A 256 9.35 11.41 2.64
N LEU A 257 8.82 10.76 1.59
CA LEU A 257 8.19 9.44 1.68
C LEU A 257 9.13 8.41 2.32
N SER A 258 10.36 8.28 1.79
CA SER A 258 11.33 7.30 2.29
C SER A 258 11.68 7.51 3.76
N SER A 259 11.89 8.75 4.19
CA SER A 259 12.20 9.08 5.59
C SER A 259 10.99 8.84 6.50
N THR A 260 9.79 9.24 6.06
CA THR A 260 8.55 9.06 6.82
C THR A 260 8.22 7.59 7.04
N TYR A 261 8.28 6.75 6.00
CA TYR A 261 8.03 5.31 6.15
C TYR A 261 9.07 4.64 7.06
N LEU A 262 10.34 5.05 6.97
CA LEU A 262 11.38 4.51 7.83
C LEU A 262 11.15 4.85 9.30
N GLU A 263 10.78 6.08 9.62
CA GLU A 263 10.45 6.52 10.98
C GLU A 263 9.18 5.82 11.49
N ALA A 264 8.11 5.85 10.70
CA ALA A 264 6.83 5.23 11.00
C ALA A 264 6.95 3.74 11.29
N SER A 265 7.68 3.00 10.45
CA SER A 265 7.89 1.56 10.64
C SER A 265 8.70 1.25 11.89
N ARG A 266 9.70 2.07 12.25
CA ARG A 266 10.46 1.91 13.50
C ARG A 266 9.58 2.14 14.73
N LEU A 267 8.78 3.20 14.70
CA LEU A 267 7.85 3.52 15.79
C LEU A 267 6.82 2.39 15.98
N CYS A 268 6.22 1.95 14.90
CA CYS A 268 5.23 0.90 14.89
C CYS A 268 5.80 -0.43 15.38
N ARG A 269 6.94 -0.88 14.83
CA ARG A 269 7.58 -2.16 15.15
C ARG A 269 8.10 -2.21 16.58
N ASN A 270 8.83 -1.18 17.00
CA ASN A 270 9.52 -1.21 18.29
C ASN A 270 8.59 -0.97 19.47
N HIS A 271 7.57 -0.15 19.29
CA HIS A 271 6.73 0.33 20.38
C HIS A 271 5.26 -0.11 20.28
N HIS A 272 4.87 -0.82 19.19
CA HIS A 272 3.48 -1.19 18.92
C HIS A 272 2.52 0.02 18.93
N ILE A 273 3.02 1.17 18.49
CA ILE A 273 2.19 2.36 18.29
C ILE A 273 1.57 2.27 16.90
N PRO A 274 0.23 2.33 16.77
CA PRO A 274 -0.41 2.36 15.46
C PRO A 274 -0.09 3.67 14.74
N VAL A 275 0.21 3.56 13.45
CA VAL A 275 0.62 4.69 12.61
C VAL A 275 -0.31 4.82 11.41
N ILE A 276 -0.67 6.05 11.10
CA ILE A 276 -1.35 6.43 9.85
C ILE A 276 -0.43 7.36 9.08
N ILE A 277 -0.21 7.06 7.80
CA ILE A 277 0.48 7.94 6.85
C ILE A 277 -0.54 8.41 5.83
N HIS A 278 -0.94 9.67 5.91
CA HIS A 278 -1.80 10.32 4.92
C HIS A 278 -0.92 10.83 3.78
N VAL A 279 -0.88 10.09 2.70
CA VAL A 279 -0.12 10.43 1.49
C VAL A 279 -1.02 11.27 0.61
N GLN A 280 -0.80 12.56 0.61
CA GLN A 280 -1.57 13.59 -0.09
C GLN A 280 -0.95 13.95 -1.44
N GLU A 281 -1.69 14.72 -2.22
CA GLU A 281 -1.23 15.20 -3.53
C GLU A 281 -0.76 14.06 -4.44
N MET A 282 -1.47 12.92 -4.41
CA MET A 282 -1.23 11.83 -5.34
C MET A 282 -1.94 12.12 -6.67
N THR A 283 -1.52 11.43 -7.70
CA THR A 283 -2.13 11.52 -9.03
C THR A 283 -2.84 10.21 -9.41
N GLN A 284 -3.70 10.27 -10.40
CA GLN A 284 -4.32 9.11 -11.04
C GLN A 284 -4.33 9.32 -12.55
N PRO A 285 -3.17 9.23 -13.24
CA PRO A 285 -2.97 9.70 -14.63
C PRO A 285 -3.88 9.05 -15.67
N GLN A 286 -4.35 7.83 -15.41
CA GLN A 286 -5.26 7.11 -16.31
C GLN A 286 -6.73 7.16 -15.86
N GLY A 287 -7.04 7.95 -14.84
CA GLY A 287 -8.34 7.95 -14.18
C GLY A 287 -8.59 6.73 -13.30
N HIS A 288 -9.78 6.63 -12.73
CA HIS A 288 -10.10 5.64 -11.71
C HIS A 288 -9.99 4.19 -12.22
N SER A 289 -10.51 3.90 -13.41
CA SER A 289 -10.53 2.56 -14.01
C SER A 289 -10.71 2.65 -15.53
N THR A 290 -10.80 1.50 -16.19
CA THR A 290 -11.08 1.42 -17.63
C THR A 290 -12.54 1.71 -17.99
N SER A 291 -13.44 1.90 -17.03
CA SER A 291 -14.87 2.14 -17.27
C SER A 291 -15.23 3.59 -17.63
N GLY A 292 -14.27 4.53 -17.53
CA GLY A 292 -14.52 5.94 -17.87
C GLY A 292 -13.24 6.77 -17.98
N SER A 293 -13.38 7.96 -18.53
CA SER A 293 -12.31 8.96 -18.63
C SER A 293 -12.47 10.01 -17.56
N HIS A 294 -11.41 10.34 -16.84
CA HIS A 294 -11.39 11.39 -15.81
C HIS A 294 -11.48 12.81 -16.41
N GLU A 295 -11.19 12.98 -17.69
CA GLU A 295 -11.34 14.22 -18.42
C GLU A 295 -12.81 14.73 -18.45
N ARG A 296 -13.77 13.84 -18.16
CA ARG A 296 -15.20 14.20 -18.10
C ARG A 296 -15.59 14.98 -16.85
N TYR A 297 -14.78 14.94 -15.79
CA TYR A 297 -15.13 15.53 -14.50
C TYR A 297 -14.00 16.34 -13.85
N LYS A 298 -12.74 16.16 -14.27
CA LYS A 298 -11.61 16.99 -13.82
C LYS A 298 -11.47 18.21 -14.74
N THR A 299 -11.11 19.33 -14.14
CA THR A 299 -10.79 20.54 -14.88
C THR A 299 -9.44 20.43 -15.59
N GLU A 300 -9.22 21.24 -16.62
CA GLU A 300 -7.94 21.29 -17.33
C GLU A 300 -6.76 21.66 -16.38
N SER A 301 -7.00 22.54 -15.43
CA SER A 301 -6.00 22.91 -14.43
C SER A 301 -5.62 21.73 -13.51
N GLU A 302 -6.59 20.90 -13.11
CA GLU A 302 -6.32 19.70 -12.32
C GLU A 302 -5.54 18.66 -13.13
N LEU A 303 -5.91 18.43 -14.39
CA LEU A 303 -5.20 17.51 -15.27
C LEU A 303 -3.76 17.98 -15.57
N ASN A 304 -3.52 19.26 -15.72
CA ASN A 304 -2.18 19.82 -15.89
C ASN A 304 -1.37 19.70 -14.61
N TRP A 305 -1.97 19.94 -13.44
CA TRP A 305 -1.33 19.73 -12.16
C TRP A 305 -0.90 18.26 -12.00
N GLU A 306 -1.76 17.29 -12.32
CA GLU A 306 -1.40 15.86 -12.26
C GLU A 306 -0.21 15.50 -13.16
N LYS A 307 -0.11 16.10 -14.35
CA LYS A 307 1.03 15.93 -15.25
C LYS A 307 2.33 16.52 -14.67
N ASP A 308 2.22 17.65 -13.97
CA ASP A 308 3.37 18.35 -13.39
C ASP A 308 3.85 17.70 -12.10
N PHE A 309 2.95 17.15 -11.30
CA PHE A 309 3.23 16.49 -10.03
C PHE A 309 3.16 14.97 -10.10
N ASP A 310 3.25 14.40 -11.30
CA ASP A 310 3.41 12.95 -11.46
C ASP A 310 4.62 12.45 -10.67
N CYS A 311 4.42 11.42 -9.85
CA CYS A 311 5.44 10.97 -8.89
C CYS A 311 6.70 10.45 -9.57
N ILE A 312 6.60 9.81 -10.76
CA ILE A 312 7.75 9.32 -11.53
C ILE A 312 8.52 10.50 -12.13
N LYS A 313 7.81 11.49 -12.68
CA LYS A 313 8.41 12.73 -13.19
C LYS A 313 9.18 13.45 -12.08
N LYS A 314 8.55 13.63 -10.91
CA LYS A 314 9.19 14.28 -9.75
C LYS A 314 10.38 13.50 -9.22
N MET A 315 10.30 12.18 -9.17
CA MET A 315 11.44 11.35 -8.77
C MET A 315 12.60 11.49 -9.75
N LYS A 316 12.34 11.51 -11.07
CA LYS A 316 13.36 11.76 -12.09
C LYS A 316 14.03 13.12 -11.90
N GLU A 317 13.24 14.18 -11.72
CA GLU A 317 13.75 15.54 -11.48
C GLU A 317 14.62 15.58 -10.21
N TRP A 318 14.21 14.87 -9.15
CA TRP A 318 14.97 14.78 -7.90
C TRP A 318 16.29 14.05 -8.10
N ILE A 319 16.32 12.92 -8.82
CA ILE A 319 17.56 12.17 -9.13
C ILE A 319 18.54 13.05 -9.87
N ILE A 320 18.11 13.70 -10.97
CA ILE A 320 18.99 14.57 -11.79
C ILE A 320 19.56 15.75 -11.00
N LYS A 321 18.78 16.29 -10.05
CA LYS A 321 19.24 17.43 -9.21
C LYS A 321 20.26 16.98 -8.16
N LYS A 322 20.33 15.71 -7.81
CA LYS A 322 21.22 15.16 -6.78
C LYS A 322 22.50 14.51 -7.34
N ASP A 323 22.54 14.25 -8.66
CA ASP A 323 23.75 13.88 -9.38
C ASP A 323 24.67 15.09 -9.58
#